data_3c135f1035499aaf7061dd0e07bb4314
#
_entry.id   3c135f1035499aaf7061dd0e07bb4314
#
_cell.length_a   1.000
_cell.length_b   1.000
_cell.length_c   1.000
_cell.angle_alpha   90.00
_cell.angle_beta   90.00
_cell.angle_gamma   90.00
#
_symmetry.space_group_name_H-M   'P 1'
#
loop_
_entity.id
_entity.type
_entity.pdbx_description
1 polymer ?
#
loop_
_entity_poly.entity_id
_entity_poly.type
_entity_poly.pdbx_seq_one_letter_code
_entity_poly.pdbx_strand_id
1 'polypeptide(L)'
;MLVHIKDIVKIAQKENYAIGAFNITNFESILAVARAAVKANSAAIIQVSESAIKYMGLKPVTHIVSTVAKNVAAAVPIALHLDHGSSFDAVFECINAGFTSVHIDASSLPLDENIELTRQVVKVAHARRVWVQGEVGAMVGSPGDISARLKKIPLAEPEEVVKFVKATKVDTIAAAIGTAHGIHANEEIVFSLLKAIKKQVKIPFVLHGGSGVADGKIKKAVKEGVNIINIGTDLKVAFCQTLIDTCLKNKKETDPRNLLKPTIVAMEKVIMEKMKLFGSAERYRAAKAET
;
A
#
# COMPACT_ATOMS: atom_id res chain seq x y z
N MET A 1 15.41 -0.87 -7.58
CA MET A 1 15.59 -2.34 -7.76
C MET A 1 14.36 -3.05 -7.24
N LEU A 2 13.79 -4.02 -8.00
CA LEU A 2 12.66 -4.83 -7.49
C LEU A 2 13.19 -5.83 -6.46
N VAL A 3 12.59 -5.82 -5.26
CA VAL A 3 13.00 -6.66 -4.14
C VAL A 3 11.81 -7.40 -3.54
N HIS A 4 12.09 -8.41 -2.72
CA HIS A 4 11.06 -9.05 -1.92
C HIS A 4 10.60 -8.09 -0.80
N ILE A 5 9.28 -8.00 -0.56
CA ILE A 5 8.70 -7.08 0.45
C ILE A 5 9.26 -7.31 1.85
N LYS A 6 9.59 -8.55 2.20
CA LYS A 6 10.24 -8.93 3.46
C LYS A 6 11.47 -8.11 3.76
N ASP A 7 12.31 -7.87 2.74
CA ASP A 7 13.63 -7.24 2.92
C ASP A 7 13.51 -5.79 3.38
N ILE A 8 12.44 -5.10 2.98
CA ILE A 8 12.18 -3.71 3.38
C ILE A 8 11.34 -3.61 4.65
N VAL A 9 10.31 -4.46 4.79
CA VAL A 9 9.37 -4.38 5.93
C VAL A 9 10.01 -4.85 7.24
N LYS A 10 10.91 -5.85 7.20
CA LYS A 10 11.64 -6.28 8.40
C LYS A 10 12.57 -5.20 8.95
N ILE A 11 13.20 -4.42 8.07
CA ILE A 11 14.03 -3.27 8.48
C ILE A 11 13.15 -2.21 9.11
N ALA A 12 12.02 -1.85 8.45
CA ALA A 12 11.08 -0.87 8.96
C ALA A 12 10.55 -1.24 10.35
N GLN A 13 10.20 -2.52 10.54
CA GLN A 13 9.76 -3.04 11.84
C GLN A 13 10.85 -2.94 12.91
N LYS A 14 12.09 -3.30 12.58
CA LYS A 14 13.23 -3.25 13.50
C LYS A 14 13.59 -1.82 13.89
N GLU A 15 13.52 -0.89 12.96
CA GLU A 15 13.91 0.51 13.16
C GLU A 15 12.74 1.42 13.49
N ASN A 16 11.54 0.85 13.66
CA ASN A 16 10.33 1.55 14.12
C ASN A 16 9.90 2.73 13.23
N TYR A 17 9.83 2.50 11.91
CA TYR A 17 9.23 3.40 10.94
C TYR A 17 8.23 2.63 10.04
N ALA A 18 7.49 3.34 9.19
CA ALA A 18 6.59 2.70 8.25
C ALA A 18 7.01 2.96 6.80
N ILE A 19 6.73 1.99 5.92
CA ILE A 19 6.91 2.11 4.48
C ILE A 19 5.59 2.48 3.84
N GLY A 20 5.62 3.42 2.91
CA GLY A 20 4.45 3.76 2.11
C GLY A 20 4.17 2.69 1.06
N ALA A 21 2.93 2.21 1.04
CA ALA A 21 2.38 1.38 -0.01
C ALA A 21 1.44 2.24 -0.87
N PHE A 22 1.85 2.48 -2.12
CA PHE A 22 1.23 3.45 -3.00
C PHE A 22 0.44 2.76 -4.10
N ASN A 23 -0.87 2.99 -4.17
CA ASN A 23 -1.73 2.46 -5.22
C ASN A 23 -1.43 3.14 -6.56
N ILE A 24 -1.13 2.32 -7.57
CA ILE A 24 -0.93 2.79 -8.94
C ILE A 24 -2.13 2.43 -9.81
N THR A 25 -2.40 3.26 -10.81
CA THR A 25 -3.52 3.09 -11.73
C THR A 25 -3.14 3.26 -13.20
N ASN A 26 -1.94 3.80 -13.48
CA ASN A 26 -1.41 4.07 -14.82
C ASN A 26 0.12 4.17 -14.78
N PHE A 27 0.74 4.37 -15.94
CA PHE A 27 2.19 4.48 -16.08
C PHE A 27 2.76 5.68 -15.31
N GLU A 28 2.06 6.82 -15.32
CA GLU A 28 2.48 8.04 -14.64
C GLU A 28 2.61 7.84 -13.13
N SER A 29 1.67 7.11 -12.52
CA SER A 29 1.71 6.79 -11.10
C SER A 29 2.86 5.84 -10.74
N ILE A 30 3.20 4.87 -11.62
CA ILE A 30 4.38 4.00 -11.44
C ILE A 30 5.66 4.84 -11.46
N LEU A 31 5.79 5.75 -12.44
CA LEU A 31 6.94 6.67 -12.52
C LEU A 31 7.04 7.59 -11.31
N ALA A 32 5.90 8.13 -10.86
CA ALA A 32 5.87 9.02 -9.70
C ALA A 32 6.38 8.32 -8.43
N VAL A 33 5.93 7.08 -8.16
CA VAL A 33 6.40 6.31 -7.01
C VAL A 33 7.91 6.04 -7.11
N ALA A 34 8.38 5.57 -8.27
CA ALA A 34 9.79 5.24 -8.47
C ALA A 34 10.71 6.46 -8.31
N ARG A 35 10.35 7.59 -8.92
CA ARG A 35 11.12 8.85 -8.85
C ARG A 35 11.11 9.45 -7.44
N ALA A 36 9.95 9.45 -6.79
CA ALA A 36 9.84 9.92 -5.41
C ALA A 36 10.68 9.08 -4.45
N ALA A 37 10.67 7.76 -4.61
CA ALA A 37 11.49 6.85 -3.81
C ALA A 37 12.99 7.15 -3.96
N VAL A 38 13.47 7.38 -5.18
CA VAL A 38 14.86 7.79 -5.44
C VAL A 38 15.19 9.14 -4.82
N LYS A 39 14.34 10.16 -5.04
CA LYS A 39 14.54 11.52 -4.50
C LYS A 39 14.52 11.56 -2.97
N ALA A 40 13.71 10.69 -2.35
CA ALA A 40 13.60 10.59 -0.90
C ALA A 40 14.58 9.59 -0.28
N ASN A 41 15.42 8.90 -1.05
CA ASN A 41 16.27 7.79 -0.58
C ASN A 41 15.48 6.80 0.30
N SER A 42 14.30 6.39 -0.17
CA SER A 42 13.33 5.58 0.58
C SER A 42 12.95 4.32 -0.17
N ALA A 43 12.71 3.24 0.56
CA ALA A 43 11.97 2.11 0.01
C ALA A 43 10.53 2.50 -0.30
N ALA A 44 9.89 1.80 -1.25
CA ALA A 44 8.47 1.93 -1.51
C ALA A 44 7.83 0.59 -1.86
N ILE A 45 6.55 0.45 -1.56
CA ILE A 45 5.71 -0.63 -2.04
C ILE A 45 4.81 -0.04 -3.13
N ILE A 46 4.95 -0.54 -4.36
CA ILE A 46 3.97 -0.32 -5.42
C ILE A 46 2.88 -1.36 -5.24
N GLN A 47 1.66 -0.89 -4.96
CA GLN A 47 0.52 -1.79 -4.80
C GLN A 47 -0.51 -1.60 -5.90
N VAL A 48 -1.09 -2.73 -6.34
CA VAL A 48 -1.98 -2.80 -7.49
C VAL A 48 -3.25 -3.53 -7.08
N SER A 49 -4.40 -2.86 -7.18
CA SER A 49 -5.70 -3.49 -6.95
C SER A 49 -6.16 -4.31 -8.16
N GLU A 50 -7.10 -5.24 -7.96
CA GLU A 50 -7.68 -6.01 -9.07
C GLU A 50 -8.30 -5.10 -10.16
N SER A 51 -8.93 -3.99 -9.77
CA SER A 51 -9.47 -3.02 -10.73
C SER A 51 -8.38 -2.36 -11.58
N ALA A 52 -7.22 -2.08 -11.00
CA ALA A 52 -6.07 -1.56 -11.72
C ALA A 52 -5.43 -2.63 -12.62
N ILE A 53 -5.38 -3.88 -12.17
CA ILE A 53 -4.94 -5.03 -12.99
C ILE A 53 -5.89 -5.23 -14.18
N LYS A 54 -7.20 -5.15 -13.95
CA LYS A 54 -8.19 -5.24 -15.03
C LYS A 54 -8.02 -4.14 -16.07
N TYR A 55 -7.64 -2.93 -15.64
CA TYR A 55 -7.43 -1.79 -16.53
C TYR A 55 -6.10 -1.88 -17.30
N MET A 56 -5.00 -2.20 -16.63
CA MET A 56 -3.66 -2.19 -17.23
C MET A 56 -3.23 -3.53 -17.81
N GLY A 57 -3.84 -4.63 -17.40
CA GLY A 57 -3.42 -6.00 -17.68
C GLY A 57 -2.35 -6.49 -16.68
N LEU A 58 -2.48 -7.74 -16.21
CA LEU A 58 -1.59 -8.32 -15.22
C LEU A 58 -0.12 -8.40 -15.69
N LYS A 59 0.11 -8.96 -16.88
CA LYS A 59 1.47 -9.06 -17.43
C LYS A 59 2.07 -7.68 -17.75
N PRO A 60 1.36 -6.76 -18.44
CA PRO A 60 1.87 -5.41 -18.68
C PRO A 60 2.28 -4.68 -17.39
N VAL A 61 1.42 -4.63 -16.37
CA VAL A 61 1.75 -3.92 -15.12
C VAL A 61 2.96 -4.51 -14.42
N THR A 62 3.07 -5.84 -14.35
CA THR A 62 4.22 -6.53 -13.73
C THR A 62 5.52 -6.22 -14.46
N HIS A 63 5.53 -6.26 -15.80
CA HIS A 63 6.72 -5.96 -16.60
C HIS A 63 7.11 -4.48 -16.51
N ILE A 64 6.15 -3.57 -16.57
CA ILE A 64 6.41 -2.13 -16.44
C ILE A 64 6.99 -1.82 -15.06
N VAL A 65 6.38 -2.32 -13.98
CA VAL A 65 6.90 -2.10 -12.62
C VAL A 65 8.32 -2.66 -12.47
N SER A 66 8.56 -3.89 -12.94
CA SER A 66 9.90 -4.50 -12.90
C SER A 66 10.94 -3.66 -13.67
N THR A 67 10.58 -3.21 -14.87
CA THR A 67 11.46 -2.37 -15.72
C THR A 67 11.74 -1.02 -15.08
N VAL A 68 10.71 -0.35 -14.55
CA VAL A 68 10.86 0.95 -13.89
C VAL A 68 11.68 0.81 -12.60
N ALA A 69 11.43 -0.23 -11.80
CA ALA A 69 12.20 -0.50 -10.59
C ALA A 69 13.70 -0.74 -10.90
N LYS A 70 14.00 -1.41 -12.01
CA LYS A 70 15.39 -1.68 -12.46
C LYS A 70 16.08 -0.44 -13.02
N ASN A 71 15.41 0.36 -13.85
CA ASN A 71 16.05 1.42 -14.63
C ASN A 71 15.87 2.82 -14.03
N VAL A 72 14.77 3.08 -13.33
CA VAL A 72 14.47 4.39 -12.71
C VAL A 72 14.79 4.39 -11.23
N ALA A 73 14.46 3.30 -10.52
CA ALA A 73 14.67 3.20 -9.08
C ALA A 73 15.80 2.20 -8.72
N ALA A 74 16.87 2.13 -9.51
CA ALA A 74 17.98 1.19 -9.29
C ALA A 74 18.65 1.37 -7.91
N ALA A 75 18.69 2.60 -7.40
CA ALA A 75 19.36 2.95 -6.15
C ALA A 75 18.55 2.64 -4.88
N VAL A 76 17.27 2.36 -5.00
CA VAL A 76 16.37 2.13 -3.86
C VAL A 76 15.51 0.89 -4.07
N PRO A 77 15.10 0.20 -2.98
CA PRO A 77 14.28 -1.00 -3.09
C PRO A 77 12.81 -0.66 -3.35
N ILE A 78 12.24 -1.35 -4.34
CA ILE A 78 10.80 -1.29 -4.67
C ILE A 78 10.23 -2.70 -4.54
N ALA A 79 9.12 -2.87 -3.83
CA ALA A 79 8.37 -4.12 -3.78
C ALA A 79 7.05 -3.99 -4.56
N LEU A 80 6.58 -5.11 -5.14
CA LEU A 80 5.30 -5.19 -5.85
C LEU A 80 4.32 -6.01 -5.02
N HIS A 81 3.13 -5.46 -4.77
CA HIS A 81 2.10 -6.02 -3.90
C HIS A 81 0.73 -6.01 -4.57
N LEU A 82 -0.02 -7.12 -4.45
CA LEU A 82 -1.45 -7.14 -4.78
C LEU A 82 -2.25 -6.57 -3.60
N ASP A 83 -3.09 -5.59 -3.88
CA ASP A 83 -3.95 -4.91 -2.91
C ASP A 83 -5.39 -5.43 -3.05
N HIS A 84 -5.96 -5.97 -1.97
CA HIS A 84 -7.31 -6.53 -1.89
C HIS A 84 -7.63 -7.56 -2.99
N GLY A 85 -6.92 -8.68 -3.00
CA GLY A 85 -7.27 -9.84 -3.81
C GLY A 85 -8.55 -10.49 -3.28
N SER A 86 -9.58 -10.58 -4.12
CA SER A 86 -10.94 -11.01 -3.73
C SER A 86 -11.14 -12.54 -3.75
N SER A 87 -10.22 -13.29 -4.33
CA SER A 87 -10.33 -14.73 -4.49
C SER A 87 -8.96 -15.42 -4.53
N PHE A 88 -8.99 -16.74 -4.29
CA PHE A 88 -7.80 -17.58 -4.44
C PHE A 88 -7.20 -17.46 -5.84
N ASP A 89 -8.02 -17.51 -6.89
CA ASP A 89 -7.55 -17.48 -8.28
C ASP A 89 -6.90 -16.16 -8.64
N ALA A 90 -7.49 -15.03 -8.27
CA ALA A 90 -6.92 -13.70 -8.51
C ALA A 90 -5.55 -13.54 -7.82
N VAL A 91 -5.44 -14.02 -6.58
CA VAL A 91 -4.18 -14.01 -5.83
C VAL A 91 -3.15 -14.95 -6.48
N PHE A 92 -3.57 -16.15 -6.89
CA PHE A 92 -2.69 -17.15 -7.51
C PHE A 92 -2.11 -16.66 -8.84
N GLU A 93 -2.91 -15.99 -9.68
CA GLU A 93 -2.45 -15.37 -10.91
C GLU A 93 -1.37 -14.29 -10.65
N CYS A 94 -1.54 -13.46 -9.63
CA CYS A 94 -0.55 -12.46 -9.23
C CYS A 94 0.75 -13.10 -8.73
N ILE A 95 0.66 -14.18 -7.94
CA ILE A 95 1.83 -14.94 -7.51
C ILE A 95 2.60 -15.47 -8.72
N ASN A 96 1.90 -16.06 -9.70
CA ASN A 96 2.52 -16.59 -10.93
C ASN A 96 3.09 -15.48 -11.83
N ALA A 97 2.54 -14.28 -11.77
CA ALA A 97 3.04 -13.11 -12.51
C ALA A 97 4.31 -12.48 -11.89
N GLY A 98 4.73 -12.91 -10.69
CA GLY A 98 5.95 -12.43 -10.04
C GLY A 98 5.74 -11.33 -8.98
N PHE A 99 4.56 -11.20 -8.43
CA PHE A 99 4.33 -10.36 -7.25
C PHE A 99 5.12 -10.93 -6.05
N THR A 100 5.77 -10.06 -5.29
CA THR A 100 6.56 -10.45 -4.12
C THR A 100 5.74 -10.52 -2.85
N SER A 101 4.52 -10.00 -2.89
CA SER A 101 3.55 -10.03 -1.80
C SER A 101 2.13 -9.91 -2.36
N VAL A 102 1.18 -10.54 -1.69
CA VAL A 102 -0.23 -10.53 -2.04
C VAL A 102 -1.08 -10.32 -0.81
N HIS A 103 -2.18 -9.59 -0.96
CA HIS A 103 -3.24 -9.49 0.03
C HIS A 103 -4.40 -10.36 -0.40
N ILE A 104 -4.84 -11.30 0.45
CA ILE A 104 -6.14 -11.96 0.33
C ILE A 104 -7.10 -11.26 1.28
N ASP A 105 -8.13 -10.65 0.71
CA ASP A 105 -9.16 -9.94 1.47
C ASP A 105 -10.45 -10.74 1.52
N ALA A 106 -10.56 -11.56 2.54
CA ALA A 106 -11.78 -12.29 2.89
C ALA A 106 -12.45 -11.72 4.16
N SER A 107 -12.14 -10.46 4.52
CA SER A 107 -12.60 -9.81 5.75
C SER A 107 -14.12 -9.62 5.83
N SER A 108 -14.82 -9.68 4.70
CA SER A 108 -16.29 -9.66 4.62
C SER A 108 -16.94 -11.00 4.96
N LEU A 109 -16.19 -12.10 4.98
CA LEU A 109 -16.67 -13.43 5.34
C LEU A 109 -16.64 -13.64 6.87
N PRO A 110 -17.40 -14.61 7.40
CA PRO A 110 -17.23 -15.07 8.77
C PRO A 110 -15.77 -15.45 9.05
N LEU A 111 -15.30 -15.21 10.28
CA LEU A 111 -13.88 -15.37 10.65
C LEU A 111 -13.30 -16.74 10.28
N ASP A 112 -14.05 -17.82 10.49
CA ASP A 112 -13.57 -19.18 10.21
C ASP A 112 -13.44 -19.45 8.70
N GLU A 113 -14.31 -18.89 7.88
CA GLU A 113 -14.22 -18.96 6.41
C GLU A 113 -13.06 -18.08 5.90
N ASN A 114 -12.87 -16.89 6.46
CA ASN A 114 -11.71 -16.04 6.18
C ASN A 114 -10.40 -16.78 6.52
N ILE A 115 -10.34 -17.43 7.67
CA ILE A 115 -9.17 -18.24 8.07
C ILE A 115 -8.90 -19.35 7.06
N GLU A 116 -9.92 -20.08 6.65
CA GLU A 116 -9.73 -21.23 5.75
C GLU A 116 -9.23 -20.79 4.37
N LEU A 117 -9.87 -19.78 3.76
CA LEU A 117 -9.43 -19.23 2.48
C LEU A 117 -8.00 -18.65 2.56
N THR A 118 -7.71 -17.90 3.61
CA THR A 118 -6.38 -17.32 3.82
C THR A 118 -5.31 -18.40 3.99
N ARG A 119 -5.60 -19.49 4.71
CA ARG A 119 -4.67 -20.63 4.86
C ARG A 119 -4.33 -21.30 3.52
N GLN A 120 -5.32 -21.46 2.65
CA GLN A 120 -5.10 -22.01 1.30
C GLN A 120 -4.14 -21.12 0.50
N VAL A 121 -4.35 -19.80 0.52
CA VAL A 121 -3.47 -18.83 -0.11
C VAL A 121 -2.06 -18.88 0.48
N VAL A 122 -1.93 -18.84 1.81
CA VAL A 122 -0.63 -18.89 2.51
C VAL A 122 0.17 -20.13 2.12
N LYS A 123 -0.46 -21.30 2.08
CA LYS A 123 0.19 -22.56 1.68
C LYS A 123 0.84 -22.46 0.30
N VAL A 124 0.13 -21.89 -0.68
CA VAL A 124 0.61 -21.77 -2.07
C VAL A 124 1.64 -20.65 -2.20
N ALA A 125 1.40 -19.51 -1.57
CA ALA A 125 2.28 -18.36 -1.60
C ALA A 125 3.64 -18.65 -0.95
N HIS A 126 3.65 -19.25 0.23
CA HIS A 126 4.89 -19.61 0.94
C HIS A 126 5.74 -20.64 0.17
N ALA A 127 5.11 -21.60 -0.52
CA ALA A 127 5.81 -22.53 -1.40
C ALA A 127 6.57 -21.83 -2.55
N ARG A 128 6.13 -20.62 -2.92
CA ARG A 128 6.75 -19.75 -3.94
C ARG A 128 7.54 -18.59 -3.35
N ARG A 129 7.72 -18.58 -2.03
CA ARG A 129 8.41 -17.49 -1.28
C ARG A 129 7.74 -16.13 -1.47
N VAL A 130 6.41 -16.09 -1.54
CA VAL A 130 5.62 -14.86 -1.61
C VAL A 130 5.00 -14.60 -0.24
N TRP A 131 5.06 -13.37 0.25
CA TRP A 131 4.44 -12.97 1.50
C TRP A 131 2.94 -12.74 1.34
N VAL A 132 2.20 -13.07 2.38
CA VAL A 132 0.75 -12.90 2.41
C VAL A 132 0.36 -11.90 3.49
N GLN A 133 -0.44 -10.92 3.08
CA GLN A 133 -1.22 -10.08 3.96
C GLN A 133 -2.61 -10.68 4.13
N GLY A 134 -3.11 -10.72 5.36
CA GLY A 134 -4.51 -11.00 5.66
C GLY A 134 -5.17 -9.82 6.32
N GLU A 135 -6.50 -9.84 6.42
CA GLU A 135 -7.30 -8.77 7.01
C GLU A 135 -8.40 -9.29 7.92
N VAL A 136 -8.64 -8.59 9.04
CA VAL A 136 -9.71 -8.86 10.00
C VAL A 136 -10.52 -7.60 10.24
N GLY A 137 -11.86 -7.72 10.12
CA GLY A 137 -12.77 -6.58 10.12
C GLY A 137 -12.78 -5.90 8.75
N ALA A 138 -13.93 -5.95 8.08
CA ALA A 138 -14.06 -5.43 6.72
C ALA A 138 -13.84 -3.92 6.66
N MET A 139 -12.97 -3.49 5.73
CA MET A 139 -12.82 -2.07 5.41
C MET A 139 -14.06 -1.54 4.70
N VAL A 140 -14.47 -0.33 5.04
CA VAL A 140 -15.59 0.36 4.39
C VAL A 140 -15.11 1.54 3.55
N GLY A 141 -15.98 2.05 2.68
CA GLY A 141 -15.67 3.11 1.71
C GLY A 141 -15.09 2.57 0.40
N SER A 142 -14.99 3.43 -0.58
CA SER A 142 -14.42 3.11 -1.90
C SER A 142 -13.16 3.92 -2.15
N PRO A 143 -12.12 3.34 -2.76
CA PRO A 143 -10.91 4.06 -3.13
C PRO A 143 -11.26 5.22 -4.09
N GLY A 144 -10.92 6.46 -3.68
CA GLY A 144 -11.26 7.68 -4.41
C GLY A 144 -12.56 8.35 -3.97
N ASP A 145 -13.30 7.75 -3.05
CA ASP A 145 -14.46 8.42 -2.42
C ASP A 145 -13.99 9.59 -1.55
N ILE A 146 -14.66 10.73 -1.68
CA ILE A 146 -14.45 11.93 -0.86
C ILE A 146 -15.80 12.32 -0.27
N SER A 147 -16.28 11.48 0.65
CA SER A 147 -17.55 11.70 1.33
C SER A 147 -17.36 12.40 2.67
N ALA A 148 -18.39 13.13 3.09
CA ALA A 148 -18.33 13.88 4.34
C ALA A 148 -18.32 12.97 5.59
N ARG A 149 -19.06 11.86 5.57
CA ARG A 149 -19.17 10.93 6.72
C ARG A 149 -19.58 9.53 6.29
N LEU A 150 -18.97 8.54 6.93
CA LEU A 150 -19.48 7.18 7.00
C LEU A 150 -20.42 7.06 8.23
N LYS A 151 -21.51 6.32 8.08
CA LYS A 151 -22.48 6.13 9.19
C LYS A 151 -21.85 5.33 10.34
N LYS A 152 -21.01 4.36 10.03
CA LYS A 152 -20.31 3.52 11.01
C LYS A 152 -19.05 2.93 10.34
N ILE A 153 -17.93 2.99 11.03
CA ILE A 153 -16.70 2.28 10.66
C ILE A 153 -16.61 1.06 11.58
N PRO A 154 -16.66 -0.18 11.07
CA PRO A 154 -16.51 -1.36 11.90
C PRO A 154 -15.11 -1.39 12.53
N LEU A 155 -14.99 -2.07 13.67
CA LEU A 155 -13.72 -2.29 14.34
C LEU A 155 -13.48 -3.79 14.47
N ALA A 156 -12.21 -4.19 14.33
CA ALA A 156 -11.81 -5.57 14.56
C ALA A 156 -11.76 -5.88 16.06
N GLU A 157 -12.06 -7.11 16.43
CA GLU A 157 -11.86 -7.58 17.81
C GLU A 157 -10.43 -8.13 17.97
N PRO A 158 -9.65 -7.71 18.99
CA PRO A 158 -8.26 -8.13 19.18
C PRO A 158 -8.08 -9.65 19.23
N GLU A 159 -9.01 -10.35 19.87
CA GLU A 159 -9.02 -11.81 20.02
C GLU A 159 -9.17 -12.52 18.67
N GLU A 160 -10.00 -11.96 17.77
CA GLU A 160 -10.18 -12.45 16.41
C GLU A 160 -8.90 -12.27 15.58
N VAL A 161 -8.25 -11.12 15.70
CA VAL A 161 -6.96 -10.86 15.01
C VAL A 161 -5.90 -11.86 15.49
N VAL A 162 -5.83 -12.14 16.79
CA VAL A 162 -4.90 -13.12 17.37
C VAL A 162 -5.21 -14.53 16.89
N LYS A 163 -6.48 -14.95 16.88
CA LYS A 163 -6.93 -16.25 16.37
C LYS A 163 -6.56 -16.40 14.90
N PHE A 164 -6.86 -15.38 14.09
CA PHE A 164 -6.59 -15.33 12.67
C PHE A 164 -5.08 -15.50 12.36
N VAL A 165 -4.22 -14.66 12.95
CA VAL A 165 -2.77 -14.72 12.72
C VAL A 165 -2.17 -16.06 13.14
N LYS A 166 -2.60 -16.62 14.28
CA LYS A 166 -2.14 -17.94 14.74
C LYS A 166 -2.56 -19.06 13.80
N ALA A 167 -3.77 -19.01 13.29
CA ALA A 167 -4.32 -20.06 12.43
C ALA A 167 -3.78 -19.99 11.00
N THR A 168 -3.65 -18.79 10.42
CA THR A 168 -3.31 -18.59 9.01
C THR A 168 -1.82 -18.53 8.75
N LYS A 169 -1.01 -18.04 9.71
CA LYS A 169 0.44 -17.78 9.54
C LYS A 169 0.74 -16.74 8.46
N VAL A 170 -0.12 -15.76 8.29
CA VAL A 170 0.17 -14.61 7.41
C VAL A 170 1.41 -13.85 7.85
N ASP A 171 2.06 -13.17 6.91
CA ASP A 171 3.31 -12.44 7.14
C ASP A 171 3.08 -11.00 7.60
N THR A 172 1.98 -10.40 7.16
CA THR A 172 1.51 -9.08 7.59
C THR A 172 0.01 -9.11 7.87
N ILE A 173 -0.45 -8.23 8.74
CA ILE A 173 -1.86 -8.15 9.12
C ILE A 173 -2.40 -6.73 8.99
N ALA A 174 -3.55 -6.59 8.35
CA ALA A 174 -4.41 -5.44 8.43
C ALA A 174 -5.58 -5.73 9.37
N ALA A 175 -6.03 -4.74 10.09
CA ALA A 175 -7.22 -4.86 10.93
C ALA A 175 -7.98 -3.54 10.93
N ALA A 176 -9.30 -3.60 10.92
CA ALA A 176 -10.16 -2.43 10.99
C ALA A 176 -10.02 -1.72 12.35
N ILE A 177 -9.28 -0.62 12.37
CA ILE A 177 -8.99 0.17 13.58
C ILE A 177 -9.54 1.59 13.51
N GLY A 178 -10.53 1.85 12.64
CA GLY A 178 -11.27 3.11 12.57
C GLY A 178 -10.95 4.00 11.35
N THR A 179 -10.06 3.57 10.46
CA THR A 179 -9.85 4.18 9.13
C THR A 179 -10.73 3.52 8.08
N ALA A 180 -10.94 4.20 6.94
CA ALA A 180 -11.73 3.70 5.81
C ALA A 180 -11.05 4.02 4.48
N HIS A 181 -11.51 3.40 3.39
CA HIS A 181 -11.06 3.78 2.05
C HIS A 181 -11.67 5.11 1.64
N GLY A 182 -10.87 5.97 1.02
CA GLY A 182 -11.30 7.32 0.63
C GLY A 182 -10.73 8.42 1.52
N ILE A 183 -11.41 9.55 1.61
CA ILE A 183 -11.13 10.65 2.55
C ILE A 183 -12.44 11.00 3.24
N HIS A 184 -12.52 10.76 4.53
CA HIS A 184 -13.74 10.96 5.31
C HIS A 184 -13.47 11.82 6.55
N ALA A 185 -14.43 12.69 6.89
CA ALA A 185 -14.27 13.65 7.99
C ALA A 185 -14.24 13.03 9.40
N ASN A 186 -14.76 11.82 9.55
CA ASN A 186 -14.91 11.13 10.84
C ASN A 186 -13.94 9.96 11.05
N GLU A 187 -12.88 9.89 10.26
CA GLU A 187 -11.85 8.86 10.42
C GLU A 187 -11.02 9.10 11.69
N GLU A 188 -10.97 8.08 12.50
CA GLU A 188 -10.15 8.09 13.71
C GLU A 188 -9.48 6.75 13.94
N ILE A 189 -8.15 6.77 14.07
CA ILE A 189 -7.42 5.58 14.51
C ILE A 189 -7.72 5.33 15.99
N VAL A 190 -8.33 4.18 16.27
CA VAL A 190 -8.59 3.73 17.66
C VAL A 190 -7.29 3.16 18.24
N PHE A 191 -6.46 4.03 18.81
CA PHE A 191 -5.13 3.65 19.31
C PHE A 191 -5.15 2.63 20.46
N SER A 192 -6.20 2.61 21.28
CA SER A 192 -6.37 1.56 22.30
C SER A 192 -6.47 0.18 21.68
N LEU A 193 -7.21 0.06 20.57
CA LEU A 193 -7.36 -1.16 19.81
C LEU A 193 -6.04 -1.58 19.13
N LEU A 194 -5.37 -0.64 18.44
CA LEU A 194 -4.05 -0.90 17.86
C LEU A 194 -3.06 -1.44 18.90
N LYS A 195 -3.01 -0.83 20.09
CA LYS A 195 -2.15 -1.29 21.20
C LYS A 195 -2.52 -2.68 21.69
N ALA A 196 -3.80 -2.97 21.85
CA ALA A 196 -4.29 -4.28 22.29
C ALA A 196 -3.87 -5.37 21.30
N ILE A 197 -4.02 -5.13 19.98
CA ILE A 197 -3.58 -6.04 18.93
C ILE A 197 -2.05 -6.20 18.96
N LYS A 198 -1.28 -5.11 18.95
CA LYS A 198 0.19 -5.14 18.88
C LYS A 198 0.85 -5.76 20.12
N LYS A 199 0.18 -5.75 21.28
CA LYS A 199 0.65 -6.45 22.48
C LYS A 199 0.78 -7.96 22.24
N GLN A 200 -0.13 -8.55 21.47
CA GLN A 200 -0.23 -9.98 21.25
C GLN A 200 0.31 -10.40 19.86
N VAL A 201 0.15 -9.55 18.83
CA VAL A 201 0.54 -9.84 17.45
C VAL A 201 1.83 -9.11 17.11
N LYS A 202 2.90 -9.88 16.80
CA LYS A 202 4.26 -9.36 16.59
C LYS A 202 4.65 -9.20 15.12
N ILE A 203 3.82 -9.70 14.20
CA ILE A 203 4.07 -9.49 12.75
C ILE A 203 3.84 -8.03 12.37
N PRO A 204 4.38 -7.56 11.22
CA PRO A 204 4.17 -6.19 10.74
C PRO A 204 2.69 -5.87 10.57
N PHE A 205 2.30 -4.67 11.01
CA PHE A 205 0.92 -4.17 10.92
C PHE A 205 0.77 -3.21 9.73
N VAL A 206 -0.31 -3.39 8.97
CA VAL A 206 -0.67 -2.57 7.82
C VAL A 206 -1.84 -1.66 8.19
N LEU A 207 -1.68 -0.36 7.96
CA LEU A 207 -2.76 0.61 8.09
C LEU A 207 -3.36 0.89 6.72
N HIS A 208 -4.58 0.42 6.49
CA HIS A 208 -5.39 0.81 5.33
C HIS A 208 -6.03 2.20 5.56
N GLY A 209 -6.46 2.86 4.48
CA GLY A 209 -7.12 4.16 4.56
C GLY A 209 -6.23 5.27 5.12
N GLY A 210 -4.93 5.28 4.80
CA GLY A 210 -3.99 6.31 5.28
C GLY A 210 -4.13 7.67 4.60
N SER A 211 -4.86 7.76 3.46
CA SER A 211 -5.16 9.01 2.78
C SER A 211 -6.11 9.86 3.62
N GLY A 212 -5.82 11.17 3.74
CA GLY A 212 -6.68 12.10 4.50
C GLY A 212 -6.52 12.05 6.03
N VAL A 213 -5.86 11.04 6.59
CA VAL A 213 -5.61 10.97 8.04
C VAL A 213 -4.61 12.05 8.45
N ALA A 214 -4.90 12.77 9.53
CA ALA A 214 -4.05 13.85 10.04
C ALA A 214 -2.63 13.36 10.40
N ASP A 215 -1.61 14.14 10.03
CA ASP A 215 -0.19 13.80 10.20
C ASP A 215 0.20 13.38 11.62
N GLY A 216 -0.37 14.05 12.63
CA GLY A 216 -0.14 13.70 14.04
C GLY A 216 -0.63 12.30 14.41
N LYS A 217 -1.78 11.87 13.84
CA LYS A 217 -2.34 10.52 14.02
C LYS A 217 -1.45 9.48 13.32
N ILE A 218 -1.00 9.76 12.10
CA ILE A 218 -0.06 8.91 11.36
C ILE A 218 1.25 8.71 12.12
N LYS A 219 1.90 9.80 12.58
CA LYS A 219 3.13 9.71 13.37
C LYS A 219 2.95 8.86 14.63
N LYS A 220 1.79 9.02 15.31
CA LYS A 220 1.46 8.22 16.48
C LYS A 220 1.24 6.75 16.11
N ALA A 221 0.56 6.44 15.00
CA ALA A 221 0.36 5.07 14.54
C ALA A 221 1.69 4.36 14.23
N VAL A 222 2.63 5.04 13.58
CA VAL A 222 3.99 4.53 13.35
C VAL A 222 4.69 4.23 14.69
N LYS A 223 4.62 5.15 15.65
CA LYS A 223 5.15 4.95 17.01
C LYS A 223 4.56 3.73 17.72
N GLU A 224 3.28 3.45 17.49
CA GLU A 224 2.56 2.31 18.09
C GLU A 224 2.75 1.00 17.29
N GLY A 225 3.61 1.00 16.26
CA GLY A 225 4.05 -0.20 15.57
C GLY A 225 3.33 -0.51 14.26
N VAL A 226 2.75 0.47 13.59
CA VAL A 226 2.35 0.38 12.17
C VAL A 226 3.61 0.40 11.33
N ASN A 227 3.75 -0.55 10.39
CA ASN A 227 4.95 -0.74 9.58
C ASN A 227 4.73 -0.52 8.08
N ILE A 228 3.48 -0.55 7.63
CA ILE A 228 3.06 -0.27 6.25
C ILE A 228 1.85 0.65 6.30
N ILE A 229 1.81 1.66 5.43
CA ILE A 229 0.66 2.59 5.33
C ILE A 229 0.24 2.70 3.87
N ASN A 230 -1.02 2.35 3.61
CA ASN A 230 -1.61 2.38 2.27
C ASN A 230 -2.08 3.79 1.91
N ILE A 231 -1.61 4.30 0.77
CA ILE A 231 -1.95 5.59 0.19
C ILE A 231 -2.46 5.40 -1.22
N GLY A 232 -3.73 5.69 -1.44
CA GLY A 232 -4.37 5.59 -2.76
C GLY A 232 -5.04 6.90 -3.17
N THR A 233 -6.00 7.36 -2.37
CA THR A 233 -6.86 8.51 -2.72
C THR A 233 -6.07 9.80 -2.88
N ASP A 234 -5.08 10.07 -2.02
CA ASP A 234 -4.24 11.27 -2.14
C ASP A 234 -3.55 11.35 -3.51
N LEU A 235 -3.09 10.20 -4.07
CA LEU A 235 -2.45 10.16 -5.39
C LEU A 235 -3.45 10.37 -6.52
N LYS A 236 -4.65 9.78 -6.41
CA LYS A 236 -5.72 9.98 -7.39
C LYS A 236 -6.16 11.44 -7.45
N VAL A 237 -6.33 12.07 -6.29
CA VAL A 237 -6.66 13.49 -6.19
C VAL A 237 -5.57 14.36 -6.80
N ALA A 238 -4.30 14.13 -6.46
CA ALA A 238 -3.19 14.87 -7.01
C ALA A 238 -3.10 14.73 -8.54
N PHE A 239 -3.30 13.52 -9.07
CA PHE A 239 -3.31 13.25 -10.50
C PHE A 239 -4.47 13.99 -11.20
N CYS A 240 -5.71 13.73 -10.78
CA CYS A 240 -6.91 14.24 -11.46
C CYS A 240 -6.98 15.75 -11.39
N GLN A 241 -6.74 16.35 -10.23
CA GLN A 241 -6.78 17.81 -10.08
C GLN A 241 -5.74 18.49 -10.97
N THR A 242 -4.50 17.98 -10.95
CA THR A 242 -3.43 18.54 -11.79
C THR A 242 -3.71 18.37 -13.28
N LEU A 243 -4.28 17.25 -13.70
CA LEU A 243 -4.66 17.02 -15.09
C LEU A 243 -5.73 18.02 -15.55
N ILE A 244 -6.80 18.19 -14.76
CA ILE A 244 -7.88 19.14 -15.02
C ILE A 244 -7.30 20.56 -15.14
N ASP A 245 -6.52 21.00 -14.18
CA ASP A 245 -5.94 22.35 -14.18
C ASP A 245 -5.00 22.56 -15.37
N THR A 246 -4.23 21.53 -15.75
CA THR A 246 -3.33 21.59 -16.92
C THR A 246 -4.11 21.69 -18.23
N CYS A 247 -5.17 20.90 -18.38
CA CYS A 247 -6.04 20.95 -19.57
C CYS A 247 -6.76 22.31 -19.69
N LEU A 248 -7.26 22.84 -18.58
CA LEU A 248 -7.94 24.16 -18.58
C LEU A 248 -7.00 25.31 -18.97
N LYS A 249 -5.73 25.24 -18.54
CA LYS A 249 -4.71 26.23 -18.89
C LYS A 249 -4.20 26.10 -20.32
N ASN A 250 -4.20 24.89 -20.86
CA ASN A 250 -3.59 24.57 -22.16
C ASN A 250 -4.61 23.95 -23.13
N LYS A 251 -5.71 24.63 -23.38
CA LYS A 251 -6.87 24.14 -24.19
C LYS A 251 -6.52 23.69 -25.60
N LYS A 252 -5.40 24.15 -26.17
CA LYS A 252 -4.94 23.82 -27.53
C LYS A 252 -3.83 22.77 -27.55
N GLU A 253 -3.40 22.30 -26.38
CA GLU A 253 -2.37 21.25 -26.33
C GLU A 253 -2.94 19.91 -26.80
N THR A 254 -2.22 19.28 -27.71
CA THR A 254 -2.59 17.99 -28.30
C THR A 254 -1.62 16.88 -27.98
N ASP A 255 -0.44 17.20 -27.42
CA ASP A 255 0.52 16.19 -26.98
C ASP A 255 0.18 15.73 -25.54
N PRO A 256 -0.25 14.48 -25.37
CA PRO A 256 -0.62 13.97 -24.07
C PRO A 256 0.55 14.01 -23.06
N ARG A 257 1.81 13.97 -23.51
CA ARG A 257 3.00 14.05 -22.64
C ARG A 257 3.06 15.38 -21.91
N ASN A 258 2.66 16.49 -22.56
CA ASN A 258 2.65 17.82 -21.97
C ASN A 258 1.50 17.98 -20.95
N LEU A 259 0.39 17.25 -21.14
CA LEU A 259 -0.74 17.24 -20.21
C LEU A 259 -0.47 16.33 -18.99
N LEU A 260 0.20 15.19 -19.21
CA LEU A 260 0.41 14.18 -18.17
C LEU A 260 1.67 14.42 -17.31
N LYS A 261 2.73 15.00 -17.88
CA LYS A 261 3.98 15.27 -17.15
C LYS A 261 3.81 16.05 -15.83
N PRO A 262 2.96 17.09 -15.75
CA PRO A 262 2.70 17.79 -14.49
C PRO A 262 2.07 16.90 -13.42
N THR A 263 1.26 15.92 -13.80
CA THR A 263 0.62 14.99 -12.85
C THR A 263 1.63 14.09 -12.14
N ILE A 264 2.69 13.67 -12.85
CA ILE A 264 3.79 12.90 -12.26
C ILE A 264 4.44 13.73 -11.15
N VAL A 265 4.74 15.00 -11.42
CA VAL A 265 5.40 15.90 -10.45
C VAL A 265 4.52 16.14 -9.21
N ALA A 266 3.21 16.29 -9.42
CA ALA A 266 2.26 16.47 -8.32
C ALA A 266 2.21 15.23 -7.42
N MET A 267 2.10 14.03 -8.01
CA MET A 267 2.13 12.79 -7.25
C MET A 267 3.47 12.55 -6.55
N GLU A 268 4.62 12.83 -7.21
CA GLU A 268 5.95 12.73 -6.59
C GLU A 268 6.03 13.56 -5.30
N LYS A 269 5.50 14.79 -5.32
CA LYS A 269 5.47 15.66 -4.15
C LYS A 269 4.70 15.02 -2.99
N VAL A 270 3.48 14.54 -3.24
CA VAL A 270 2.66 13.85 -2.23
C VAL A 270 3.39 12.63 -1.66
N ILE A 271 3.96 11.79 -2.52
CA ILE A 271 4.67 10.58 -2.10
C ILE A 271 5.86 10.92 -1.21
N MET A 272 6.67 11.90 -1.58
CA MET A 272 7.83 12.33 -0.79
C MET A 272 7.42 12.90 0.58
N GLU A 273 6.32 13.66 0.65
CA GLU A 273 5.75 14.15 1.90
C GLU A 273 5.32 12.98 2.81
N LYS A 274 4.64 11.98 2.25
CA LYS A 274 4.25 10.76 2.99
C LYS A 274 5.48 9.96 3.46
N MET A 275 6.50 9.78 2.62
CA MET A 275 7.74 9.10 3.02
C MET A 275 8.44 9.80 4.20
N LYS A 276 8.49 11.14 4.20
CA LYS A 276 8.99 11.92 5.34
C LYS A 276 8.14 11.72 6.59
N LEU A 277 6.82 11.79 6.43
CA LEU A 277 5.85 11.61 7.52
C LEU A 277 5.99 10.23 8.19
N PHE A 278 6.19 9.17 7.38
CA PHE A 278 6.33 7.79 7.83
C PHE A 278 7.70 7.45 8.42
N GLY A 279 8.67 8.36 8.26
CA GLY A 279 10.05 8.17 8.71
C GLY A 279 10.89 7.26 7.82
N SER A 280 10.44 6.96 6.60
CA SER A 280 11.17 6.11 5.64
C SER A 280 12.14 6.89 4.75
N ALA A 281 12.01 8.21 4.65
CA ALA A 281 12.95 9.04 3.90
C ALA A 281 14.38 8.96 4.47
N GLU A 282 15.39 9.02 3.59
CA GLU A 282 16.84 8.97 3.87
C GLU A 282 17.31 7.65 4.55
N ARG A 283 16.56 6.56 4.39
CA ARG A 283 16.92 5.25 4.95
C ARG A 283 17.78 4.40 4.01
N TYR A 284 17.74 4.67 2.71
CA TYR A 284 18.46 3.91 1.68
C TYR A 284 19.42 4.83 0.91
N ARG A 285 20.47 5.32 1.59
CA ARG A 285 21.56 6.01 0.88
C ARG A 285 22.26 4.97 0.00
N ALA A 286 22.35 5.24 -1.31
CA ALA A 286 23.26 4.49 -2.17
C ALA A 286 24.63 4.47 -1.49
N ALA A 287 25.23 3.29 -1.37
CA ALA A 287 26.64 3.21 -1.02
C ALA A 287 27.36 4.18 -1.96
N LYS A 288 28.04 5.20 -1.41
CA LYS A 288 28.89 6.05 -2.22
C LYS A 288 29.79 5.11 -2.99
N ALA A 289 29.72 5.12 -4.31
CA ALA A 289 30.73 4.46 -5.10
C ALA A 289 32.05 5.05 -4.59
N GLU A 290 32.84 4.23 -3.93
CA GLU A 290 34.24 4.56 -3.63
C GLU A 290 34.90 4.67 -4.99
N THR A 291 35.19 5.91 -5.38
CA THR A 291 35.99 6.27 -6.57
C THR A 291 37.44 5.94 -6.33
#